data_9dd2fa0ed43e93c9eb5ec877a0782528
#
_entry.id   9dd2fa0ed43e93c9eb5ec877a0782528
#
_cell.length_a   1.000
_cell.length_b   1.000
_cell.length_c   1.000
_cell.angle_alpha   90.00
_cell.angle_beta   90.00
_cell.angle_gamma   90.00
#
_symmetry.space_group_name_H-M   'P 1'
#
loop_
_entity.id
_entity.type
_entity.pdbx_description
1 polymer ?
#
loop_
_entity_poly.entity_id
_entity_poly.type
_entity_poly.pdbx_seq_one_letter_code
_entity_poly.pdbx_strand_id
1 'polypeptide(L)'
;WLLNPFPAQIATRGSADSLVGLIVLGFLYCLIRATPELSLIRSPEPNEPPKERHDAGELRVANTPCFYAAAFFMALAVHFKIYPIIYSPSVLAHLANYRQHALALLCGISKPRRQDVWRLGMEFGACAAFFYLVLTGLTWAIWGQPYIRHALLYHVVRQDHRHNFSVYFLPIYLSLDKVIGSGWTQWLDSPLLSFLPQFTTVSVAGFALGGLDLVLACAVQTVVFVAWNKVYTSQYFLWYLWFHPMVGV
;
A
#
# COMPACT_ATOMS: atom_id res chain seq x y z
N TRP A 1 -10.06 -5.79 19.72
CA TRP A 1 -9.63 -4.49 19.21
C TRP A 1 -10.20 -3.34 20.05
N LEU A 2 -11.53 -3.23 20.17
CA LEU A 2 -12.20 -2.14 20.92
C LEU A 2 -11.78 -2.03 22.40
N LEU A 3 -11.44 -3.16 23.03
CA LEU A 3 -11.02 -3.22 24.43
C LEU A 3 -9.49 -3.11 24.61
N ASN A 4 -8.74 -3.02 23.52
CA ASN A 4 -7.30 -2.86 23.61
C ASN A 4 -6.97 -1.40 23.97
N PRO A 5 -6.32 -1.11 25.11
CA PRO A 5 -6.03 0.24 25.56
C PRO A 5 -5.00 0.97 24.68
N PHE A 6 -4.20 0.24 23.91
CA PHE A 6 -3.13 0.80 23.10
C PHE A 6 -3.63 1.73 21.97
N PRO A 7 -4.64 1.35 21.13
CA PRO A 7 -5.24 2.26 20.17
C PRO A 7 -5.82 3.52 20.82
N ALA A 8 -6.51 3.36 21.97
CA ALA A 8 -7.07 4.50 22.70
C ALA A 8 -5.96 5.46 23.16
N GLN A 9 -4.88 4.95 23.75
CA GLN A 9 -3.74 5.75 24.20
C GLN A 9 -3.08 6.52 23.04
N ILE A 10 -2.93 5.93 21.88
CA ILE A 10 -2.35 6.60 20.71
C ILE A 10 -3.31 7.68 20.17
N ALA A 11 -4.61 7.39 20.11
CA ALA A 11 -5.62 8.35 19.67
C ALA A 11 -5.74 9.55 20.62
N THR A 12 -5.70 9.34 21.94
CA THR A 12 -5.76 10.43 22.94
C THR A 12 -4.55 11.38 22.89
N ARG A 13 -3.44 10.93 22.31
CA ARG A 13 -2.25 11.78 22.04
C ARG A 13 -2.42 12.68 20.80
N GLY A 14 -3.58 12.69 20.16
CA GLY A 14 -3.85 13.45 18.95
C GLY A 14 -3.27 12.84 17.67
N SER A 15 -2.89 11.56 17.68
CA SER A 15 -2.39 10.89 16.49
C SER A 15 -3.52 10.48 15.56
N ALA A 16 -3.39 10.82 14.26
CA ALA A 16 -4.35 10.46 13.22
C ALA A 16 -4.22 8.99 12.75
N ASP A 17 -3.43 8.15 13.42
CA ASP A 17 -3.16 6.77 12.97
C ASP A 17 -4.41 5.91 12.86
N SER A 18 -5.35 6.04 13.80
CA SER A 18 -6.63 5.32 13.73
C SER A 18 -7.48 5.74 12.53
N LEU A 19 -7.45 7.01 12.16
CA LEU A 19 -8.13 7.51 10.95
C LEU A 19 -7.47 6.94 9.68
N VAL A 20 -6.15 6.92 9.62
CA VAL A 20 -5.43 6.32 8.49
C VAL A 20 -5.75 4.83 8.39
N GLY A 21 -5.80 4.11 9.52
CA GLY A 21 -6.24 2.71 9.55
C GLY A 21 -7.64 2.51 9.00
N LEU A 22 -8.61 3.36 9.40
CA LEU A 22 -9.97 3.31 8.85
C LEU A 22 -9.99 3.53 7.33
N ILE A 23 -9.20 4.48 6.82
CA ILE A 23 -9.10 4.76 5.38
C ILE A 23 -8.48 3.55 4.65
N VAL A 24 -7.42 2.94 5.21
CA VAL A 24 -6.80 1.72 4.65
C VAL A 24 -7.77 0.54 4.64
N LEU A 25 -8.55 0.35 5.70
CA LEU A 25 -9.58 -0.70 5.73
C LEU A 25 -10.70 -0.42 4.73
N GLY A 26 -11.11 0.84 4.55
CA GLY A 26 -12.04 1.26 3.51
C GLY A 26 -11.52 0.98 2.10
N PHE A 27 -10.25 1.26 1.86
CA PHE A 27 -9.55 0.91 0.61
C PHE A 27 -9.63 -0.60 0.33
N LEU A 28 -9.23 -1.43 1.30
CA LEU A 28 -9.26 -2.89 1.15
C LEU A 28 -10.67 -3.42 0.93
N TYR A 29 -11.64 -2.96 1.73
CA TYR A 29 -13.04 -3.33 1.57
C TYR A 29 -13.56 -3.02 0.17
N CYS A 30 -13.33 -1.81 -0.33
CA CYS A 30 -13.76 -1.41 -1.66
C CYS A 30 -13.06 -2.22 -2.75
N LEU A 31 -11.76 -2.52 -2.62
CA LEU A 31 -11.02 -3.28 -3.61
C LEU A 31 -11.49 -4.74 -3.67
N ILE A 32 -11.70 -5.39 -2.53
CA ILE A 32 -12.24 -6.75 -2.44
C ILE A 32 -13.66 -6.80 -3.03
N ARG A 33 -14.49 -5.79 -2.75
CA ARG A 33 -15.84 -5.70 -3.35
C ARG A 33 -15.82 -5.46 -4.86
N ALA A 34 -14.77 -4.83 -5.37
CA ALA A 34 -14.57 -4.62 -6.80
C ALA A 34 -14.11 -5.90 -7.53
N THR A 35 -13.38 -6.76 -6.83
CA THR A 35 -12.77 -7.99 -7.36
C THR A 35 -13.20 -9.23 -6.57
N PRO A 36 -14.50 -9.59 -6.53
CA PRO A 36 -14.97 -10.78 -5.82
C PRO A 36 -14.38 -12.05 -6.44
N GLU A 37 -14.41 -13.14 -5.69
CA GLU A 37 -14.00 -14.44 -6.22
C GLU A 37 -14.75 -14.78 -7.50
N LEU A 38 -14.01 -15.14 -8.53
CA LEU A 38 -14.59 -15.45 -9.86
C LEU A 38 -15.47 -16.69 -9.84
N SER A 39 -15.33 -17.55 -8.83
CA SER A 39 -16.22 -18.66 -8.54
C SER A 39 -17.68 -18.22 -8.26
N LEU A 40 -17.86 -16.97 -7.78
CA LEU A 40 -19.16 -16.36 -7.53
C LEU A 40 -19.72 -15.64 -8.76
N ILE A 41 -18.90 -15.42 -9.78
CA ILE A 41 -19.35 -14.88 -11.07
C ILE A 41 -19.88 -16.07 -11.85
N ARG A 42 -21.17 -16.07 -12.16
CA ARG A 42 -21.87 -17.11 -12.92
C ARG A 42 -21.06 -17.51 -14.15
N SER A 43 -20.68 -18.79 -14.23
CA SER A 43 -20.10 -19.35 -15.43
C SER A 43 -21.05 -19.06 -16.59
N PRO A 44 -20.58 -18.69 -17.80
CA PRO A 44 -21.42 -18.58 -18.98
C PRO A 44 -22.25 -19.86 -19.14
N GLU A 45 -23.51 -19.74 -19.49
CA GLU A 45 -24.33 -20.96 -19.79
C GLU A 45 -23.64 -21.76 -20.90
N PRO A 46 -23.71 -23.11 -20.85
CA PRO A 46 -23.00 -23.97 -21.83
C PRO A 46 -23.31 -23.64 -23.30
N ASN A 47 -24.36 -22.87 -23.56
CA ASN A 47 -24.82 -22.51 -24.90
C ASN A 47 -24.52 -21.04 -25.28
N GLU A 48 -23.88 -20.24 -24.40
CA GLU A 48 -23.41 -18.92 -24.81
C GLU A 48 -22.10 -19.05 -25.60
N PRO A 49 -22.02 -18.44 -26.80
CA PRO A 49 -20.77 -18.44 -27.55
C PRO A 49 -19.65 -17.76 -26.74
N PRO A 50 -18.41 -18.25 -26.78
CA PRO A 50 -17.29 -17.60 -26.11
C PRO A 50 -17.23 -16.14 -26.56
N LYS A 51 -17.17 -15.20 -25.60
CA LYS A 51 -16.98 -13.78 -25.91
C LYS A 51 -15.73 -13.62 -26.75
N GLU A 52 -15.86 -13.01 -27.91
CA GLU A 52 -14.76 -12.82 -28.83
C GLU A 52 -13.63 -12.00 -28.20
N ARG A 53 -12.42 -12.11 -28.74
CA ARG A 53 -11.21 -11.39 -28.25
C ARG A 53 -11.40 -9.85 -28.19
N HIS A 54 -12.35 -9.30 -28.95
CA HIS A 54 -12.74 -7.89 -28.89
C HIS A 54 -13.33 -7.51 -27.51
N ASP A 55 -14.07 -8.41 -26.88
CA ASP A 55 -14.71 -8.16 -25.57
C ASP A 55 -13.70 -8.21 -24.42
N ALA A 56 -12.52 -8.80 -24.62
CA ALA A 56 -11.45 -8.84 -23.61
C ALA A 56 -10.95 -7.44 -23.22
N GLY A 57 -11.07 -6.46 -24.13
CA GLY A 57 -10.76 -5.05 -23.85
C GLY A 57 -11.77 -4.39 -22.91
N GLU A 58 -13.03 -4.85 -22.94
CA GLU A 58 -14.13 -4.30 -22.14
C GLU A 58 -14.29 -5.00 -20.78
N LEU A 59 -13.57 -6.09 -20.54
CA LEU A 59 -13.62 -6.82 -19.28
C LEU A 59 -13.17 -5.92 -18.13
N ARG A 60 -14.15 -5.46 -17.36
CA ARG A 60 -13.95 -4.61 -16.19
C ARG A 60 -14.08 -5.41 -14.90
N VAL A 61 -13.81 -4.76 -13.78
CA VAL A 61 -14.11 -5.29 -12.45
C VAL A 61 -15.61 -5.49 -12.25
N ALA A 62 -16.00 -6.39 -11.34
CA ALA A 62 -17.40 -6.68 -11.06
C ALA A 62 -18.18 -5.48 -10.50
N ASN A 63 -17.50 -4.60 -9.75
CA ASN A 63 -18.09 -3.40 -9.15
C ASN A 63 -17.21 -2.17 -9.44
N THR A 64 -17.49 -1.48 -10.52
CA THR A 64 -16.77 -0.29 -10.98
C THR A 64 -16.77 0.87 -9.96
N PRO A 65 -17.89 1.24 -9.32
CA PRO A 65 -17.91 2.25 -8.27
C PRO A 65 -16.95 1.93 -7.11
N CYS A 66 -16.95 0.67 -6.65
CA CYS A 66 -16.03 0.24 -5.59
C CYS A 66 -14.56 0.30 -6.03
N PHE A 67 -14.27 0.02 -7.31
CA PHE A 67 -12.91 0.13 -7.85
C PHE A 67 -12.36 1.56 -7.76
N TYR A 68 -13.13 2.54 -8.20
CA TYR A 68 -12.72 3.95 -8.12
C TYR A 68 -12.72 4.47 -6.68
N ALA A 69 -13.65 4.01 -5.84
CA ALA A 69 -13.64 4.31 -4.41
C ALA A 69 -12.37 3.76 -3.72
N ALA A 70 -11.94 2.55 -4.08
CA ALA A 70 -10.68 1.98 -3.58
C ALA A 70 -9.48 2.82 -4.00
N ALA A 71 -9.41 3.27 -5.26
CA ALA A 71 -8.35 4.16 -5.75
C ALA A 71 -8.34 5.51 -5.00
N PHE A 72 -9.51 6.07 -4.73
CA PHE A 72 -9.66 7.29 -3.94
C PHE A 72 -9.19 7.08 -2.48
N PHE A 73 -9.63 6.01 -1.80
CA PHE A 73 -9.20 5.72 -0.43
C PHE A 73 -7.70 5.43 -0.34
N MET A 74 -7.12 4.75 -1.34
CA MET A 74 -5.67 4.55 -1.41
C MET A 74 -4.94 5.90 -1.51
N ALA A 75 -5.37 6.77 -2.41
CA ALA A 75 -4.82 8.10 -2.57
C ALA A 75 -4.96 8.94 -1.29
N LEU A 76 -6.12 8.90 -0.65
CA LEU A 76 -6.40 9.60 0.60
C LEU A 76 -5.51 9.09 1.73
N ALA A 77 -5.33 7.77 1.86
CA ALA A 77 -4.43 7.18 2.85
C ALA A 77 -2.99 7.66 2.66
N VAL A 78 -2.49 7.64 1.42
CA VAL A 78 -1.14 8.12 1.07
C VAL A 78 -1.01 9.63 1.33
N HIS A 79 -2.06 10.41 1.07
CA HIS A 79 -2.07 11.85 1.31
C HIS A 79 -2.01 12.19 2.81
N PHE A 80 -2.72 11.45 3.66
CA PHE A 80 -2.66 11.61 5.13
C PHE A 80 -1.33 11.15 5.72
N LYS A 81 -0.81 10.02 5.25
CA LYS A 81 0.49 9.46 5.62
C LYS A 81 1.07 8.71 4.43
N ILE A 82 2.27 9.01 4.03
CA ILE A 82 2.90 8.48 2.82
C ILE A 82 3.00 6.94 2.82
N TYR A 83 3.11 6.30 4.01
CA TYR A 83 3.42 4.87 4.09
C TYR A 83 2.45 3.93 3.36
N PRO A 84 1.11 4.17 3.24
CA PRO A 84 0.22 3.24 2.53
C PRO A 84 0.57 3.02 1.05
N ILE A 85 1.44 3.84 0.47
CA ILE A 85 1.98 3.62 -0.88
C ILE A 85 2.69 2.26 -1.02
N ILE A 86 3.14 1.67 0.09
CA ILE A 86 3.78 0.35 0.14
C ILE A 86 2.87 -0.77 -0.36
N TYR A 87 1.54 -0.58 -0.34
CA TYR A 87 0.57 -1.57 -0.81
C TYR A 87 0.45 -1.65 -2.34
N SER A 88 1.06 -0.70 -3.06
CA SER A 88 0.99 -0.67 -4.54
C SER A 88 1.44 -1.98 -5.21
N PRO A 89 2.54 -2.65 -4.81
CA PRO A 89 2.92 -3.94 -5.38
C PRO A 89 1.88 -5.05 -5.17
N SER A 90 1.27 -5.13 -3.98
CA SER A 90 0.20 -6.11 -3.70
C SER A 90 -1.04 -5.86 -4.54
N VAL A 91 -1.44 -4.60 -4.66
CA VAL A 91 -2.60 -4.20 -5.49
C VAL A 91 -2.37 -4.55 -6.94
N LEU A 92 -1.19 -4.24 -7.48
CA LEU A 92 -0.82 -4.58 -8.84
C LEU A 92 -0.84 -6.09 -9.09
N ALA A 93 -0.27 -6.90 -8.18
CA ALA A 93 -0.27 -8.35 -8.26
C ALA A 93 -1.69 -8.92 -8.16
N HIS A 94 -2.51 -8.40 -7.22
CA HIS A 94 -3.89 -8.80 -7.04
C HIS A 94 -4.74 -8.54 -8.30
N LEU A 95 -4.68 -7.34 -8.84
CA LEU A 95 -5.45 -6.97 -10.04
C LEU A 95 -4.98 -7.71 -11.28
N ALA A 96 -3.67 -7.96 -11.40
CA ALA A 96 -3.12 -8.76 -12.49
C ALA A 96 -3.62 -10.21 -12.42
N ASN A 97 -3.60 -10.83 -11.23
CA ASN A 97 -4.10 -12.18 -11.00
C ASN A 97 -5.61 -12.28 -11.27
N TYR A 98 -6.40 -11.35 -10.71
CA TYR A 98 -7.85 -11.26 -10.96
C TYR A 98 -8.14 -11.18 -12.47
N ARG A 99 -7.48 -10.27 -13.20
CA ARG A 99 -7.72 -10.10 -14.63
C ARG A 99 -7.27 -11.31 -15.44
N GLN A 100 -6.17 -11.94 -15.09
CA GLN A 100 -5.71 -13.16 -15.77
C GLN A 100 -6.76 -14.29 -15.67
N HIS A 101 -7.30 -14.52 -14.46
CA HIS A 101 -8.33 -15.52 -14.24
C HIS A 101 -9.64 -15.15 -14.94
N ALA A 102 -10.04 -13.88 -14.90
CA ALA A 102 -11.24 -13.42 -15.59
C ALA A 102 -11.15 -13.58 -17.13
N LEU A 103 -9.99 -13.28 -17.72
CA LEU A 103 -9.74 -13.51 -19.15
C LEU A 103 -9.79 -15.00 -19.51
N ALA A 104 -9.29 -15.86 -18.64
CA ALA A 104 -9.35 -17.30 -18.86
C ALA A 104 -10.77 -17.85 -18.78
N LEU A 105 -11.54 -17.48 -17.74
CA LEU A 105 -12.87 -17.99 -17.46
C LEU A 105 -13.95 -17.41 -18.39
N LEU A 106 -13.93 -16.09 -18.61
CA LEU A 106 -15.02 -15.39 -19.31
C LEU A 106 -14.78 -15.28 -20.83
N CYS A 107 -13.50 -15.21 -21.25
CA CYS A 107 -13.14 -15.01 -22.65
C CYS A 107 -12.42 -16.24 -23.25
N GLY A 108 -12.19 -17.31 -22.50
CA GLY A 108 -11.47 -18.50 -22.95
C GLY A 108 -10.00 -18.27 -23.30
N ILE A 109 -9.41 -17.15 -22.86
CA ILE A 109 -8.04 -16.77 -23.19
C ILE A 109 -7.09 -17.33 -22.12
N SER A 110 -6.57 -18.53 -22.33
CA SER A 110 -5.66 -19.20 -21.39
C SER A 110 -4.27 -18.56 -21.31
N LYS A 111 -3.83 -17.86 -22.37
CA LYS A 111 -2.54 -17.16 -22.44
C LYS A 111 -2.74 -15.70 -22.87
N PRO A 112 -3.19 -14.82 -21.95
CA PRO A 112 -3.38 -13.42 -22.27
C PRO A 112 -2.05 -12.72 -22.53
N ARG A 113 -2.06 -11.64 -23.31
CA ARG A 113 -0.88 -10.79 -23.50
C ARG A 113 -0.54 -10.10 -22.18
N ARG A 114 0.74 -9.87 -21.92
CA ARG A 114 1.21 -9.19 -20.70
C ARG A 114 0.50 -7.83 -20.48
N GLN A 115 0.32 -7.04 -21.53
CA GLN A 115 -0.38 -5.76 -21.47
C GLN A 115 -1.84 -5.89 -21.01
N ASP A 116 -2.52 -6.96 -21.40
CA ASP A 116 -3.92 -7.18 -21.03
C ASP A 116 -4.05 -7.55 -19.55
N VAL A 117 -3.08 -8.28 -19.00
CA VAL A 117 -3.02 -8.65 -17.59
C VAL A 117 -2.82 -7.42 -16.70
N TRP A 118 -1.89 -6.53 -17.07
CA TRP A 118 -1.55 -5.37 -16.23
C TRP A 118 -2.49 -4.16 -16.40
N ARG A 119 -3.41 -4.18 -17.34
CA ARG A 119 -4.30 -3.06 -17.67
C ARG A 119 -5.07 -2.52 -16.47
N LEU A 120 -5.72 -3.42 -15.67
CA LEU A 120 -6.47 -2.99 -14.49
C LEU A 120 -5.58 -2.35 -13.43
N GLY A 121 -4.39 -2.88 -13.23
CA GLY A 121 -3.41 -2.31 -12.29
C GLY A 121 -2.96 -0.90 -12.73
N MET A 122 -2.73 -0.71 -14.03
CA MET A 122 -2.37 0.60 -14.60
C MET A 122 -3.53 1.60 -14.46
N GLU A 123 -4.78 1.18 -14.74
CA GLU A 123 -5.97 2.01 -14.56
C GLU A 123 -6.14 2.43 -13.10
N PHE A 124 -6.02 1.47 -12.16
CA PHE A 124 -6.08 1.76 -10.73
C PHE A 124 -5.00 2.75 -10.31
N GLY A 125 -3.75 2.50 -10.72
CA GLY A 125 -2.62 3.37 -10.42
C GLY A 125 -2.79 4.78 -10.96
N ALA A 126 -3.28 4.92 -12.20
CA ALA A 126 -3.57 6.23 -12.81
C ALA A 126 -4.67 6.99 -12.04
N CYS A 127 -5.77 6.29 -11.66
CA CYS A 127 -6.84 6.89 -10.86
C CYS A 127 -6.37 7.30 -9.47
N ALA A 128 -5.61 6.45 -8.78
CA ALA A 128 -5.06 6.77 -7.47
C ALA A 128 -4.08 7.95 -7.54
N ALA A 129 -3.21 7.97 -8.56
CA ALA A 129 -2.31 9.10 -8.80
C ALA A 129 -3.07 10.40 -9.08
N PHE A 130 -4.13 10.35 -9.88
CA PHE A 130 -4.98 11.51 -10.15
C PHE A 130 -5.58 12.06 -8.86
N PHE A 131 -6.23 11.24 -8.02
CA PHE A 131 -6.79 11.69 -6.76
C PHE A 131 -5.72 12.22 -5.79
N TYR A 132 -4.57 11.56 -5.72
CA TYR A 132 -3.45 12.03 -4.90
C TYR A 132 -2.95 13.41 -5.34
N LEU A 133 -2.79 13.62 -6.64
CA LEU A 133 -2.35 14.91 -7.19
C LEU A 133 -3.38 16.02 -6.95
N VAL A 134 -4.67 15.73 -7.07
CA VAL A 134 -5.74 16.68 -6.76
C VAL A 134 -5.70 17.07 -5.28
N LEU A 135 -5.65 16.09 -4.36
CA LEU A 135 -5.59 16.35 -2.91
C LEU A 135 -4.34 17.14 -2.54
N THR A 136 -3.18 16.74 -3.08
CA THR A 136 -1.90 17.41 -2.83
C THR A 136 -1.88 18.82 -3.44
N GLY A 137 -2.43 19.00 -4.63
CA GLY A 137 -2.55 20.30 -5.28
C GLY A 137 -3.44 21.27 -4.51
N LEU A 138 -4.58 20.79 -3.99
CA LEU A 138 -5.47 21.60 -3.14
C LEU A 138 -4.79 22.02 -1.84
N THR A 139 -4.13 21.11 -1.17
CA THR A 139 -3.38 21.43 0.06
C THR A 139 -2.21 22.36 -0.21
N TRP A 140 -1.49 22.17 -1.31
CA TRP A 140 -0.43 23.08 -1.73
C TRP A 140 -0.96 24.47 -2.07
N ALA A 141 -2.11 24.57 -2.72
CA ALA A 141 -2.74 25.87 -3.02
C ALA A 141 -3.11 26.66 -1.76
N ILE A 142 -3.46 25.96 -0.66
CA ILE A 142 -3.83 26.59 0.61
C ILE A 142 -2.59 26.95 1.44
N TRP A 143 -1.62 26.05 1.58
CA TRP A 143 -0.47 26.20 2.48
C TRP A 143 0.88 26.46 1.77
N GLY A 144 0.92 26.39 0.45
CA GLY A 144 2.10 26.71 -0.34
C GLY A 144 3.30 25.77 -0.11
N GLN A 145 4.51 26.33 -0.32
CA GLN A 145 5.78 25.60 -0.20
C GLN A 145 6.03 24.95 1.18
N PRO A 146 5.64 25.54 2.32
CA PRO A 146 5.79 24.90 3.62
C PRO A 146 5.18 23.51 3.69
N TYR A 147 4.02 23.28 3.05
CA TYR A 147 3.39 21.96 2.98
C TYR A 147 4.31 20.92 2.31
N ILE A 148 4.85 21.22 1.15
CA ILE A 148 5.75 20.30 0.42
C ILE A 148 6.98 19.96 1.26
N ARG A 149 7.61 20.97 1.87
CA ARG A 149 8.85 20.78 2.64
C ARG A 149 8.63 19.98 3.92
N HIS A 150 7.57 20.27 4.66
CA HIS A 150 7.37 19.72 6.00
C HIS A 150 6.47 18.47 6.02
N ALA A 151 5.53 18.33 5.09
CA ALA A 151 4.66 17.16 5.04
C ALA A 151 5.20 16.04 4.13
N LEU A 152 5.93 16.36 3.06
CA LEU A 152 6.39 15.33 2.11
C LEU A 152 7.91 15.11 2.20
N LEU A 153 8.72 16.15 1.98
CA LEU A 153 10.17 16.00 1.87
C LEU A 153 10.87 15.74 3.21
N TYR A 154 10.29 16.19 4.32
CA TYR A 154 10.86 15.98 5.64
C TYR A 154 11.07 14.49 5.98
N HIS A 155 10.19 13.61 5.54
CA HIS A 155 10.30 12.18 5.80
C HIS A 155 11.53 11.52 5.17
N VAL A 156 12.07 12.07 4.10
CA VAL A 156 13.25 11.55 3.40
C VAL A 156 14.53 11.78 4.21
N VAL A 157 14.62 12.93 4.88
CA VAL A 157 15.83 13.36 5.60
C VAL A 157 15.73 13.14 7.10
N ARG A 158 14.58 12.71 7.61
CA ARG A 158 14.35 12.56 9.04
C ARG A 158 15.28 11.50 9.63
N GLN A 159 15.98 11.89 10.68
CA GLN A 159 16.73 11.02 11.59
C GLN A 159 16.25 11.29 13.02
N ASP A 160 16.03 10.24 13.80
CA ASP A 160 15.63 10.37 15.19
C ASP A 160 16.48 9.44 16.05
N HIS A 161 17.21 10.03 16.98
CA HIS A 161 18.09 9.34 17.92
C HIS A 161 17.44 9.15 19.30
N ARG A 162 16.19 9.60 19.47
CA ARG A 162 15.43 9.46 20.71
C ARG A 162 14.14 8.68 20.44
N HIS A 163 13.77 7.81 21.39
CA HIS A 163 12.52 7.05 21.31
C HIS A 163 12.34 6.26 20.01
N ASN A 164 13.45 5.69 19.50
CA ASN A 164 13.48 4.96 18.25
C ASN A 164 13.71 3.47 18.51
N PHE A 165 12.73 2.62 18.15
CA PHE A 165 12.81 1.15 18.25
C PHE A 165 13.39 0.48 17.00
N SER A 166 13.89 1.28 16.05
CA SER A 166 14.42 0.80 14.78
C SER A 166 15.68 -0.03 14.95
N VAL A 167 15.89 -0.97 14.03
CA VAL A 167 17.16 -1.70 13.87
C VAL A 167 18.33 -0.74 13.58
N TYR A 168 18.03 0.45 13.09
CA TYR A 168 19.01 1.51 12.83
C TYR A 168 19.29 2.41 14.02
N PHE A 169 18.66 2.19 15.19
CA PHE A 169 18.84 3.04 16.36
C PHE A 169 20.32 3.15 16.75
N LEU A 170 21.02 2.03 16.91
CA LEU A 170 22.41 2.02 17.34
C LEU A 170 23.34 2.73 16.33
N PRO A 171 23.31 2.42 15.02
CA PRO A 171 24.08 3.16 14.03
C PRO A 171 23.78 4.67 14.02
N ILE A 172 22.51 5.07 14.13
CA ILE A 172 22.14 6.50 14.17
C ILE A 172 22.68 7.15 15.45
N TYR A 173 22.56 6.47 16.59
CA TYR A 173 23.09 6.98 17.86
C TYR A 173 24.62 7.18 17.83
N LEU A 174 25.34 6.17 17.32
CA LEU A 174 26.80 6.25 17.19
C LEU A 174 27.24 7.29 16.17
N SER A 175 26.45 7.58 15.13
CA SER A 175 26.76 8.62 14.14
C SER A 175 26.72 10.05 14.70
N LEU A 176 26.11 10.25 15.86
CA LEU A 176 26.13 11.54 16.56
C LEU A 176 27.54 11.88 17.07
N ASP A 177 28.34 10.88 17.41
CA ASP A 177 29.77 11.06 17.73
C ASP A 177 30.55 10.94 16.42
N LYS A 178 31.06 12.09 15.94
CA LYS A 178 31.81 12.18 14.68
C LYS A 178 33.13 11.34 14.70
N VAL A 179 33.60 10.94 15.87
CA VAL A 179 34.80 10.10 16.02
C VAL A 179 34.47 8.62 15.80
N ILE A 180 33.32 8.15 16.33
CA ILE A 180 32.90 6.75 16.25
C ILE A 180 32.13 6.46 14.97
N GLY A 181 31.40 7.44 14.44
CA GLY A 181 30.52 7.30 13.28
C GLY A 181 31.21 7.34 11.91
N SER A 182 32.52 7.52 11.85
CA SER A 182 33.24 7.58 10.57
C SER A 182 33.46 6.20 9.99
N GLY A 183 32.89 5.94 8.80
CA GLY A 183 33.14 4.74 8.03
C GLY A 183 31.86 3.95 7.70
N TRP A 184 31.55 2.92 8.48
CA TRP A 184 30.47 1.98 8.16
C TRP A 184 29.04 2.52 8.31
N THR A 185 28.84 3.68 8.97
CA THR A 185 27.52 4.33 9.11
C THR A 185 27.21 5.35 8.01
N GLN A 186 28.17 5.68 7.15
CA GLN A 186 28.00 6.71 6.11
C GLN A 186 26.87 6.39 5.11
N TRP A 187 26.58 5.11 4.90
CA TRP A 187 25.45 4.71 4.04
C TRP A 187 24.08 5.15 4.61
N LEU A 188 23.97 5.36 5.93
CA LEU A 188 22.76 5.89 6.58
C LEU A 188 22.51 7.36 6.25
N ASP A 189 23.54 8.10 5.90
CA ASP A 189 23.44 9.49 5.50
C ASP A 189 22.88 9.63 4.08
N SER A 190 23.00 8.57 3.26
CA SER A 190 22.34 8.50 1.96
C SER A 190 20.90 8.04 2.12
N PRO A 191 19.89 8.91 1.83
CA PRO A 191 18.50 8.52 1.91
C PRO A 191 18.17 7.31 1.01
N LEU A 192 18.73 7.27 -0.19
CA LEU A 192 18.47 6.19 -1.15
C LEU A 192 18.97 4.83 -0.65
N LEU A 193 20.21 4.76 -0.16
CA LEU A 193 20.79 3.51 0.32
C LEU A 193 20.08 3.00 1.59
N SER A 194 19.67 3.89 2.49
CA SER A 194 19.00 3.51 3.72
C SER A 194 17.58 3.00 3.53
N PHE A 195 16.89 3.43 2.46
CA PHE A 195 15.55 2.94 2.11
C PHE A 195 15.55 1.73 1.19
N LEU A 196 16.68 1.38 0.57
CA LEU A 196 16.78 0.28 -0.38
C LEU A 196 16.31 -1.08 0.19
N PRO A 197 16.79 -1.53 1.37
CA PRO A 197 16.32 -2.79 1.97
C PRO A 197 14.81 -2.78 2.23
N GLN A 198 14.27 -1.66 2.72
CA GLN A 198 12.87 -1.48 3.03
C GLN A 198 12.00 -1.62 1.77
N PHE A 199 12.27 -0.85 0.73
CA PHE A 199 11.46 -0.88 -0.50
C PHE A 199 11.61 -2.18 -1.27
N THR A 200 12.81 -2.78 -1.26
CA THR A 200 13.04 -4.07 -1.93
C THR A 200 12.23 -5.18 -1.26
N THR A 201 12.35 -5.34 0.06
CA THR A 201 11.65 -6.41 0.79
C THR A 201 10.14 -6.23 0.77
N VAL A 202 9.64 -5.00 0.89
CA VAL A 202 8.22 -4.67 0.76
C VAL A 202 7.69 -4.99 -0.64
N SER A 203 8.44 -4.65 -1.69
CA SER A 203 8.03 -4.94 -3.07
C SER A 203 8.01 -6.43 -3.35
N VAL A 204 9.05 -7.17 -2.92
CA VAL A 204 9.09 -8.63 -3.05
C VAL A 204 7.92 -9.29 -2.33
N ALA A 205 7.64 -8.90 -1.08
CA ALA A 205 6.50 -9.42 -0.32
C ALA A 205 5.16 -9.13 -1.03
N GLY A 206 5.00 -7.91 -1.53
CA GLY A 206 3.78 -7.49 -2.23
C GLY A 206 3.53 -8.27 -3.52
N PHE A 207 4.52 -8.41 -4.38
CA PHE A 207 4.38 -9.18 -5.62
C PHE A 207 4.26 -10.69 -5.38
N ALA A 208 4.92 -11.23 -4.35
CA ALA A 208 4.84 -12.66 -4.05
C ALA A 208 3.47 -13.08 -3.47
N LEU A 209 2.90 -12.25 -2.60
CA LEU A 209 1.69 -12.59 -1.85
C LEU A 209 0.41 -11.93 -2.40
N GLY A 210 0.51 -10.78 -3.06
CA GLY A 210 -0.64 -9.99 -3.47
C GLY A 210 -1.60 -10.70 -4.42
N GLY A 211 -1.08 -11.61 -5.26
CA GLY A 211 -1.90 -12.46 -6.13
C GLY A 211 -2.57 -13.64 -5.41
N LEU A 212 -2.10 -13.99 -4.23
CA LEU A 212 -2.63 -15.10 -3.42
C LEU A 212 -3.67 -14.59 -2.42
N ASP A 213 -3.28 -13.65 -1.58
CA ASP A 213 -4.11 -13.01 -0.56
C ASP A 213 -3.70 -11.55 -0.39
N LEU A 214 -4.61 -10.65 -0.77
CA LEU A 214 -4.36 -9.21 -0.70
C LEU A 214 -4.19 -8.71 0.74
N VAL A 215 -5.01 -9.21 1.66
CA VAL A 215 -5.01 -8.76 3.06
C VAL A 215 -3.73 -9.22 3.76
N LEU A 216 -3.37 -10.49 3.59
CA LEU A 216 -2.12 -11.04 4.10
C LEU A 216 -0.91 -10.30 3.51
N ALA A 217 -0.91 -10.03 2.20
CA ALA A 217 0.17 -9.29 1.55
C ALA A 217 0.35 -7.89 2.15
N CYS A 218 -0.74 -7.13 2.34
CA CYS A 218 -0.70 -5.82 2.98
C CYS A 218 -0.23 -5.89 4.44
N ALA A 219 -0.66 -6.91 5.19
CA ALA A 219 -0.21 -7.13 6.56
C ALA A 219 1.30 -7.39 6.62
N VAL A 220 1.81 -8.33 5.80
CA VAL A 220 3.24 -8.65 5.72
C VAL A 220 4.05 -7.44 5.27
N GLN A 221 3.60 -6.72 4.24
CA GLN A 221 4.26 -5.49 3.79
C GLN A 221 4.37 -4.46 4.90
N THR A 222 3.32 -4.30 5.72
CA THR A 222 3.34 -3.35 6.84
C THR A 222 4.35 -3.77 7.90
N VAL A 223 4.39 -5.04 8.28
CA VAL A 223 5.36 -5.57 9.26
C VAL A 223 6.79 -5.38 8.75
N VAL A 224 7.06 -5.76 7.50
CA VAL A 224 8.38 -5.64 6.88
C VAL A 224 8.80 -4.18 6.74
N PHE A 225 7.86 -3.30 6.34
CA PHE A 225 8.12 -1.86 6.25
C PHE A 225 8.50 -1.27 7.59
N VAL A 226 7.79 -1.60 8.65
CA VAL A 226 8.07 -1.12 10.01
C VAL A 226 9.41 -1.67 10.51
N ALA A 227 9.71 -2.95 10.26
CA ALA A 227 10.97 -3.59 10.67
C ALA A 227 12.21 -2.89 10.08
N TRP A 228 12.14 -2.46 8.81
CA TRP A 228 13.22 -1.76 8.12
C TRP A 228 13.13 -0.23 8.19
N ASN A 229 12.22 0.34 8.99
CA ASN A 229 12.10 1.79 9.06
C ASN A 229 13.23 2.41 9.87
N LYS A 230 13.80 3.52 9.38
CA LYS A 230 14.84 4.29 10.09
C LYS A 230 14.36 4.88 11.41
N VAL A 231 13.08 5.24 11.48
CA VAL A 231 12.45 5.80 12.68
C VAL A 231 11.23 4.94 13.01
N TYR A 232 11.30 4.24 14.11
CA TYR A 232 10.24 3.37 14.59
C TYR A 232 9.79 3.82 15.99
N THR A 233 8.60 4.38 16.09
CA THR A 233 7.99 4.83 17.34
C THR A 233 6.77 3.97 17.69
N SER A 234 6.32 4.04 18.94
CA SER A 234 5.22 3.20 19.46
C SER A 234 3.94 3.26 18.62
N GLN A 235 3.64 4.40 17.98
CA GLN A 235 2.45 4.53 17.13
C GLN A 235 2.45 3.60 15.90
N TYR A 236 3.62 3.15 15.44
CA TYR A 236 3.72 2.27 14.27
C TYR A 236 3.23 0.84 14.56
N PHE A 237 3.15 0.45 15.83
CA PHE A 237 2.51 -0.81 16.23
C PHE A 237 1.04 -0.88 15.78
N LEU A 238 0.34 0.24 15.71
CA LEU A 238 -1.04 0.27 15.21
C LEU A 238 -1.15 -0.16 13.76
N TRP A 239 -0.15 0.13 12.92
CA TRP A 239 -0.23 -0.06 11.47
C TRP A 239 -0.37 -1.52 11.04
N TYR A 240 0.11 -2.47 11.82
CA TYR A 240 -0.09 -3.89 11.56
C TYR A 240 -1.15 -4.52 12.47
N LEU A 241 -1.46 -3.90 13.62
CA LEU A 241 -2.44 -4.44 14.54
C LEU A 241 -3.86 -4.50 13.96
N TRP A 242 -4.24 -3.58 13.10
CA TRP A 242 -5.58 -3.63 12.49
C TRP A 242 -5.73 -4.74 11.44
N PHE A 243 -4.64 -5.29 10.91
CA PHE A 243 -4.70 -6.46 10.05
C PHE A 243 -4.89 -7.77 10.82
N HIS A 244 -4.48 -7.81 12.08
CA HIS A 244 -4.49 -9.03 12.89
C HIS A 244 -5.85 -9.75 12.93
N PRO A 245 -7.01 -9.07 13.10
CA PRO A 245 -8.31 -9.75 13.09
C PRO A 245 -8.70 -10.34 11.72
N MET A 246 -8.06 -9.92 10.62
CA MET A 246 -8.38 -10.36 9.27
C MET A 246 -7.46 -11.48 8.78
N VAL A 247 -6.28 -11.62 9.37
CA VAL A 247 -5.24 -12.60 8.98
C VAL A 247 -5.21 -13.79 9.93
N GLY A 248 -5.78 -13.66 11.12
CA GLY A 248 -5.73 -14.67 12.19
C GLY A 248 -6.94 -15.61 12.24
N VAL A 249 -7.69 -15.77 11.14
CA VAL A 249 -8.84 -16.68 11.06
C VAL A 249 -8.48 -17.93 10.28
#